data_abf0538f7722ea963953ce5028d44c1b
#
_entry.id   abf0538f7722ea963953ce5028d44c1b
#
_cell.length_a   1.000
_cell.length_b   1.000
_cell.length_c   1.000
_cell.angle_alpha   90.00
_cell.angle_beta   90.00
_cell.angle_gamma   90.00
#
_symmetry.space_group_name_H-M   'P 1'
#
loop_
_entity.id
_entity.type
_entity.pdbx_description
1 polymer ?
#
loop_
_entity_poly.entity_id
_entity_poly.type
_entity_poly.pdbx_seq_one_letter_code
_entity_poly.pdbx_strand_id
1 'polypeptide(L)'
;MTSRSSADSHPHVLFICTGNFYRSRHAEALFNWHAHRDGLPFRAFSRGLLTSMVADEPTRISVDTRARLKHLGIPEDHTGPEPVQLRPEDLARAHRAIALKKDEHYAMMLKAHPEWADRIDYWQVHDIDFAQPADALPQIEAQVLSLME
;
A
#
# COMPACT_ATOMS: atom_id res chain seq x y z
N MET A 1 4.26 -26.74 -14.47
CA MET A 1 4.40 -26.08 -13.98
C MET A 1 4.46 -25.94 -13.18
N THR A 2 4.34 -25.95 -13.06
CA THR A 2 4.33 -25.58 -12.30
C THR A 2 5.00 -25.32 -11.56
N SER A 3 5.89 -25.49 -11.91
CA SER A 3 6.73 -25.09 -10.92
C SER A 3 6.49 -23.76 -10.35
N ARG A 4 5.62 -23.12 -10.86
CA ARG A 4 5.17 -21.91 -10.24
C ARG A 4 4.75 -22.21 -8.83
N SER A 5 5.34 -21.51 -7.89
CA SER A 5 5.02 -21.73 -6.50
C SER A 5 3.60 -21.27 -6.22
N SER A 6 3.00 -21.81 -5.17
CA SER A 6 1.66 -21.38 -4.78
C SER A 6 1.63 -19.90 -4.42
N ALA A 7 2.74 -19.33 -3.96
CA ALA A 7 2.82 -17.89 -3.69
C ALA A 7 2.60 -17.07 -4.95
N ASP A 8 3.12 -17.55 -6.10
CA ASP A 8 2.96 -16.84 -7.36
C ASP A 8 1.55 -16.93 -7.91
N SER A 9 0.78 -17.94 -7.50
CA SER A 9 -0.59 -18.11 -7.94
C SER A 9 -1.59 -17.35 -7.08
N HIS A 10 -1.17 -16.82 -5.93
CA HIS A 10 -2.06 -16.06 -5.06
C HIS A 10 -2.33 -14.67 -5.66
N PRO A 11 -3.57 -14.17 -5.58
CA PRO A 11 -3.84 -12.80 -5.99
C PRO A 11 -3.03 -11.81 -5.16
N HIS A 12 -2.42 -10.86 -5.83
CA HIS A 12 -1.62 -9.82 -5.19
C HIS A 12 -2.26 -8.46 -5.42
N VAL A 13 -2.46 -7.72 -4.33
CA VAL A 13 -2.97 -6.36 -4.38
C VAL A 13 -1.83 -5.40 -4.06
N LEU A 14 -1.64 -4.41 -4.92
CA LEU A 14 -0.58 -3.43 -4.79
C LEU A 14 -1.16 -2.11 -4.33
N PHE A 15 -0.67 -1.59 -3.21
CA PHE A 15 -1.03 -0.26 -2.72
C PHE A 15 0.12 0.72 -3.02
N ILE A 16 -0.21 1.87 -3.60
CA ILE A 16 0.75 2.86 -4.06
C ILE A 16 0.50 4.20 -3.37
N CYS A 17 1.55 4.81 -2.83
CA CYS A 17 1.51 6.20 -2.38
C CYS A 17 2.80 6.88 -2.80
N THR A 18 3.08 8.05 -2.27
CA THR A 18 4.26 8.80 -2.70
C THR A 18 5.55 8.21 -2.14
N GLY A 19 5.66 8.14 -0.82
CA GLY A 19 6.92 7.75 -0.17
C GLY A 19 7.03 6.28 0.20
N ASN A 20 5.94 5.52 0.12
CA ASN A 20 5.86 4.15 0.63
C ASN A 20 6.28 4.10 2.10
N PHE A 21 5.78 5.04 2.87
CA PHE A 21 6.20 5.26 4.24
C PHE A 21 5.01 5.28 5.20
N TYR A 22 3.87 5.79 4.74
CA TYR A 22 2.70 6.10 5.56
C TYR A 22 1.45 5.38 5.06
N ARG A 23 0.76 5.95 4.06
CA ARG A 23 -0.57 5.46 3.63
C ARG A 23 -0.54 4.06 3.05
N SER A 24 0.34 3.77 2.10
CA SER A 24 0.39 2.47 1.45
C SER A 24 0.89 1.38 2.39
N ARG A 25 1.76 1.74 3.33
CA ARG A 25 2.26 0.79 4.33
C ARG A 25 1.15 0.40 5.29
N HIS A 26 0.31 1.35 5.68
CA HIS A 26 -0.83 1.07 6.54
C HIS A 26 -1.84 0.17 5.83
N ALA A 27 -2.17 0.47 4.57
CA ALA A 27 -3.09 -0.35 3.79
C ALA A 27 -2.58 -1.79 3.65
N GLU A 28 -1.29 -1.95 3.34
CA GLU A 28 -0.67 -3.26 3.21
C GLU A 28 -0.79 -4.07 4.50
N ALA A 29 -0.45 -3.45 5.63
CA ALA A 29 -0.48 -4.14 6.92
C ALA A 29 -1.89 -4.58 7.28
N LEU A 30 -2.89 -3.72 7.08
CA LEU A 30 -4.29 -4.04 7.35
C LEU A 30 -4.76 -5.20 6.48
N PHE A 31 -4.47 -5.13 5.18
CA PHE A 31 -4.89 -6.18 4.25
C PHE A 31 -4.27 -7.53 4.65
N ASN A 32 -2.97 -7.56 4.87
CA ASN A 32 -2.27 -8.81 5.17
C ASN A 32 -2.68 -9.39 6.53
N TRP A 33 -2.92 -8.52 7.51
CA TRP A 33 -3.41 -8.97 8.81
C TRP A 33 -4.75 -9.67 8.70
N HIS A 34 -5.72 -9.03 8.01
CA HIS A 34 -7.05 -9.61 7.87
C HIS A 34 -7.02 -10.86 7.00
N ALA A 35 -6.24 -10.88 5.93
CA ALA A 35 -6.12 -12.05 5.07
C ALA A 35 -5.53 -13.23 5.84
N HIS A 36 -4.49 -12.98 6.63
CA HIS A 36 -3.87 -14.03 7.45
C HIS A 36 -4.84 -14.57 8.50
N ARG A 37 -5.49 -13.66 9.22
CA ARG A 37 -6.42 -14.04 10.29
C ARG A 37 -7.59 -14.88 9.76
N ASP A 38 -8.10 -14.52 8.59
CA ASP A 38 -9.28 -15.17 8.01
C ASP A 38 -8.92 -16.32 7.05
N GLY A 39 -7.64 -16.67 6.95
CA GLY A 39 -7.20 -17.77 6.10
C GLY A 39 -7.40 -17.54 4.62
N LEU A 40 -7.37 -16.29 4.16
CA LEU A 40 -7.55 -15.95 2.75
C LEU A 40 -6.23 -16.08 2.01
N PRO A 41 -6.27 -16.48 0.73
CA PRO A 41 -5.05 -16.67 -0.05
C PRO A 41 -4.44 -15.37 -0.59
N PHE A 42 -5.12 -14.23 -0.38
CA PHE A 42 -4.68 -12.94 -0.92
C PHE A 42 -3.46 -12.42 -0.17
N ARG A 43 -2.63 -11.66 -0.88
CA ARG A 43 -1.50 -10.96 -0.28
C ARG A 43 -1.43 -9.55 -0.85
N ALA A 44 -1.00 -8.60 -0.03
CA ALA A 44 -0.77 -7.24 -0.46
C ALA A 44 0.70 -6.90 -0.37
N PHE A 45 1.13 -6.01 -1.24
CA PHE A 45 2.44 -5.38 -1.14
C PHE A 45 2.27 -3.89 -1.46
N SER A 46 3.25 -3.08 -1.11
CA SER A 46 3.13 -1.64 -1.29
C SER A 46 4.40 -1.07 -1.90
N ARG A 47 4.25 0.05 -2.63
CA ARG A 47 5.35 0.71 -3.32
C ARG A 47 5.13 2.22 -3.29
N GLY A 48 6.20 2.97 -3.53
CA GLY A 48 6.14 4.42 -3.59
C GLY A 48 6.56 4.96 -4.94
N LEU A 49 5.97 6.08 -5.31
CA LEU A 49 6.30 6.75 -6.57
C LEU A 49 7.54 7.63 -6.45
N LEU A 50 7.91 8.01 -5.23
CA LEU A 50 9.06 8.88 -4.97
C LEU A 50 9.61 8.59 -3.57
N THR A 51 10.20 7.40 -3.41
CA THR A 51 10.69 6.97 -2.10
C THR A 51 11.89 7.77 -1.61
N SER A 52 12.59 8.45 -2.53
CA SER A 52 13.71 9.30 -2.14
C SER A 52 13.30 10.41 -1.17
N MET A 53 12.03 10.81 -1.18
CA MET A 53 11.58 11.89 -0.28
C MET A 53 11.60 11.48 1.19
N VAL A 54 11.65 10.18 1.48
CA VAL A 54 11.71 9.68 2.87
C VAL A 54 13.06 9.04 3.20
N ALA A 55 14.05 9.22 2.34
CA ALA A 55 15.37 8.59 2.52
C ALA A 55 16.06 9.05 3.81
N ASP A 56 15.80 10.28 4.25
CA ASP A 56 16.43 10.85 5.44
C ASP A 56 15.58 10.73 6.70
N GLU A 57 14.43 10.05 6.63
CA GLU A 57 13.60 9.84 7.81
C GLU A 57 14.32 8.91 8.81
N PRO A 58 14.19 9.19 10.11
CA PRO A 58 14.87 8.36 11.12
C PRO A 58 14.30 6.95 11.25
N THR A 59 13.09 6.71 10.76
CA THR A 59 12.46 5.39 10.80
C THR A 59 12.17 4.90 9.39
N ARG A 60 11.92 3.60 9.25
CA ARG A 60 11.61 2.98 7.96
C ARG A 60 10.12 2.94 7.67
N ILE A 61 9.30 3.37 8.62
CA ILE A 61 7.86 3.46 8.50
C ILE A 61 7.40 4.66 9.30
N SER A 62 6.31 5.29 8.89
CA SER A 62 5.74 6.44 9.61
C SER A 62 5.48 6.07 11.07
N VAL A 63 5.85 6.95 11.99
CA VAL A 63 5.58 6.75 13.41
C VAL A 63 4.08 6.72 13.68
N ASP A 64 3.29 7.43 12.90
CA ASP A 64 1.83 7.43 13.03
C ASP A 64 1.23 6.09 12.63
N THR A 65 1.71 5.52 11.51
CA THR A 65 1.27 4.19 11.08
C THR A 65 1.68 3.15 12.12
N ARG A 66 2.93 3.20 12.59
CA ARG A 66 3.42 2.27 13.60
C ARG A 66 2.57 2.31 14.86
N ALA A 67 2.28 3.52 15.35
CA ALA A 67 1.48 3.69 16.56
C ALA A 67 0.06 3.16 16.37
N ARG A 68 -0.55 3.43 15.21
CA ARG A 68 -1.90 2.96 14.92
C ARG A 68 -1.97 1.43 14.83
N LEU A 69 -1.00 0.82 14.15
CA LEU A 69 -0.94 -0.64 14.05
C LEU A 69 -0.81 -1.26 15.43
N LYS A 70 0.03 -0.68 16.28
CA LYS A 70 0.20 -1.17 17.65
C LYS A 70 -1.11 -1.06 18.43
N HIS A 71 -1.81 0.06 18.29
CA HIS A 71 -3.12 0.26 18.92
C HIS A 71 -4.13 -0.80 18.49
N LEU A 72 -4.10 -1.18 17.21
CA LEU A 72 -5.01 -2.18 16.65
C LEU A 72 -4.58 -3.61 16.93
N GLY A 73 -3.39 -3.81 17.50
CA GLY A 73 -2.86 -5.14 17.76
C GLY A 73 -2.35 -5.84 16.50
N ILE A 74 -1.98 -5.08 15.48
CA ILE A 74 -1.50 -5.63 14.20
C ILE A 74 0.02 -5.61 14.20
N PRO A 75 0.69 -6.79 14.06
CA PRO A 75 2.14 -6.82 13.98
C PRO A 75 2.68 -6.05 12.78
N GLU A 76 3.77 -5.34 12.98
CA GLU A 76 4.36 -4.50 11.93
C GLU A 76 4.91 -5.32 10.76
N ASP A 77 5.19 -6.60 10.97
CA ASP A 77 5.73 -7.47 9.92
C ASP A 77 4.70 -7.83 8.83
N HIS A 78 3.46 -7.35 8.94
CA HIS A 78 2.48 -7.47 7.86
C HIS A 78 2.70 -6.41 6.77
N THR A 79 3.63 -5.48 6.97
CA THR A 79 4.12 -4.60 5.92
C THR A 79 5.62 -4.84 5.73
N GLY A 80 6.19 -4.39 4.62
CA GLY A 80 7.60 -4.60 4.34
C GLY A 80 8.52 -3.87 5.31
N PRO A 81 9.81 -4.20 5.33
CA PRO A 81 10.75 -3.61 6.28
C PRO A 81 11.16 -2.19 5.93
N GLU A 82 10.95 -1.74 4.70
CA GLU A 82 11.42 -0.43 4.25
C GLU A 82 10.64 0.05 3.04
N PRO A 83 10.71 1.36 2.75
CA PRO A 83 10.11 1.90 1.52
C PRO A 83 10.75 1.27 0.27
N VAL A 84 9.91 0.96 -0.72
CA VAL A 84 10.36 0.37 -1.99
C VAL A 84 9.78 1.16 -3.15
N GLN A 85 10.63 1.55 -4.09
CA GLN A 85 10.21 2.33 -5.26
C GLN A 85 9.40 1.46 -6.21
N LEU A 86 8.32 2.02 -6.75
CA LEU A 86 7.46 1.34 -7.71
C LEU A 86 8.20 1.09 -9.03
N ARG A 87 8.08 -0.11 -9.55
CA ARG A 87 8.67 -0.51 -10.82
C ARG A 87 7.59 -1.10 -11.73
N PRO A 88 7.82 -1.10 -13.06
CA PRO A 88 6.86 -1.72 -13.99
C PRO A 88 6.54 -3.18 -13.66
N GLU A 89 7.52 -3.94 -13.17
CA GLU A 89 7.33 -5.34 -12.80
C GLU A 89 6.30 -5.49 -11.69
N ASP A 90 6.26 -4.52 -10.75
CA ASP A 90 5.27 -4.54 -9.67
C ASP A 90 3.87 -4.41 -10.22
N LEU A 91 3.67 -3.49 -11.17
CA LEU A 91 2.37 -3.27 -11.80
C LEU A 91 1.94 -4.48 -12.60
N ALA A 92 2.88 -5.11 -13.33
CA ALA A 92 2.57 -6.29 -14.12
C ALA A 92 2.21 -7.48 -13.23
N ARG A 93 2.81 -7.59 -12.05
CA ARG A 93 2.57 -8.68 -11.12
C ARG A 93 1.25 -8.55 -10.37
N ALA A 94 0.80 -7.34 -10.15
CA ALA A 94 -0.39 -7.10 -9.35
C ALA A 94 -1.66 -7.52 -10.07
N HIS A 95 -2.55 -8.21 -9.38
CA HIS A 95 -3.88 -8.51 -9.89
C HIS A 95 -4.76 -7.27 -9.79
N ARG A 96 -4.48 -6.41 -8.82
CA ARG A 96 -5.15 -5.14 -8.65
C ARG A 96 -4.17 -4.15 -8.05
N ALA A 97 -4.16 -2.93 -8.57
CA ALA A 97 -3.30 -1.87 -8.05
C ALA A 97 -4.17 -0.68 -7.67
N ILE A 98 -3.90 -0.09 -6.50
CA ILE A 98 -4.66 1.02 -5.96
C ILE A 98 -3.69 2.08 -5.47
N ALA A 99 -3.79 3.29 -6.04
CA ALA A 99 -3.05 4.43 -5.53
C ALA A 99 -3.94 5.19 -4.55
N LEU A 100 -3.36 5.65 -3.47
CA LEU A 100 -4.13 6.09 -2.30
C LEU A 100 -4.81 7.45 -2.44
N LYS A 101 -4.37 8.29 -3.40
CA LYS A 101 -5.01 9.60 -3.61
C LYS A 101 -4.93 10.00 -5.07
N LYS A 102 -6.06 10.03 -5.74
CA LYS A 102 -6.13 10.31 -7.17
C LYS A 102 -5.55 11.67 -7.52
N ASP A 103 -5.90 12.71 -6.78
CA ASP A 103 -5.44 14.07 -7.07
C ASP A 103 -3.93 14.24 -7.00
N GLU A 104 -3.27 13.37 -6.24
CA GLU A 104 -1.82 13.39 -6.07
C GLU A 104 -1.15 12.39 -7.01
N HIS A 105 -1.65 11.17 -7.03
CA HIS A 105 -0.94 10.05 -7.63
C HIS A 105 -1.21 9.87 -9.12
N TYR A 106 -2.32 10.37 -9.63
CA TYR A 106 -2.62 10.22 -11.06
C TYR A 106 -1.58 10.93 -11.92
N ALA A 107 -1.25 12.18 -11.59
CA ALA A 107 -0.24 12.93 -12.32
C ALA A 107 1.14 12.27 -12.23
N MET A 108 1.48 11.74 -11.05
CA MET A 108 2.74 11.03 -10.87
C MET A 108 2.80 9.77 -11.69
N MET A 109 1.68 9.04 -11.78
CA MET A 109 1.58 7.84 -12.61
C MET A 109 1.69 8.17 -14.09
N LEU A 110 1.04 9.25 -14.54
CA LEU A 110 1.16 9.68 -15.94
C LEU A 110 2.62 9.98 -16.33
N LYS A 111 3.37 10.55 -15.42
CA LYS A 111 4.76 10.88 -15.67
C LYS A 111 5.67 9.66 -15.65
N ALA A 112 5.51 8.79 -14.69
CA ALA A 112 6.44 7.68 -14.45
C ALA A 112 6.00 6.37 -15.11
N HIS A 113 4.70 6.13 -15.21
CA HIS A 113 4.14 4.88 -15.72
C HIS A 113 2.90 5.16 -16.56
N PRO A 114 3.05 5.90 -17.68
CA PRO A 114 1.89 6.38 -18.42
C PRO A 114 0.97 5.27 -18.95
N GLU A 115 1.52 4.10 -19.29
CA GLU A 115 0.69 3.01 -19.79
C GLU A 115 -0.18 2.38 -18.70
N TRP A 116 0.10 2.68 -17.42
CA TRP A 116 -0.65 2.12 -16.30
C TRP A 116 -1.60 3.11 -15.62
N ALA A 117 -1.39 4.40 -15.87
CA ALA A 117 -2.10 5.45 -15.12
C ALA A 117 -3.64 5.30 -15.17
N ASP A 118 -4.18 4.90 -16.32
CA ASP A 118 -5.63 4.71 -16.46
C ASP A 118 -6.09 3.27 -16.25
N ARG A 119 -5.18 2.39 -15.86
CA ARG A 119 -5.45 0.97 -15.69
C ARG A 119 -5.45 0.52 -14.25
N ILE A 120 -5.19 1.43 -13.31
CA ILE A 120 -5.22 1.14 -11.87
C ILE A 120 -6.37 1.92 -11.23
N ASP A 121 -6.71 1.54 -10.00
CA ASP A 121 -7.72 2.22 -9.23
C ASP A 121 -7.11 3.32 -8.37
N TYR A 122 -7.92 4.29 -7.97
CA TYR A 122 -7.49 5.38 -7.11
C TYR A 122 -8.48 5.57 -5.97
N TRP A 123 -7.95 5.67 -4.76
CA TRP A 123 -8.71 6.12 -3.61
C TRP A 123 -8.46 7.64 -3.44
N GLN A 124 -9.05 8.22 -2.40
CA GLN A 124 -8.87 9.65 -2.11
C GLN A 124 -8.57 9.83 -0.63
N VAL A 125 -7.41 9.33 -0.20
CA VAL A 125 -6.94 9.45 1.18
C VAL A 125 -5.82 10.48 1.24
N HIS A 126 -6.07 11.58 1.95
CA HIS A 126 -5.12 12.69 2.04
C HIS A 126 -3.86 12.31 2.82
N ASP A 127 -2.74 12.92 2.43
CA ASP A 127 -1.50 12.80 3.16
C ASP A 127 -1.56 13.65 4.44
N ILE A 128 -0.55 13.50 5.28
CA ILE A 128 -0.47 14.18 6.58
C ILE A 128 -0.54 15.71 6.44
N ASP A 129 -0.13 16.24 5.28
CA ASP A 129 -0.18 17.68 5.00
C ASP A 129 -1.61 18.21 4.88
N PHE A 130 -2.58 17.33 4.63
CA PHE A 130 -3.96 17.72 4.36
C PHE A 130 -4.97 17.09 5.33
N ALA A 131 -4.58 16.08 6.08
CA ALA A 131 -5.47 15.40 7.01
C ALA A 131 -4.67 14.83 8.17
N GLN A 132 -5.26 14.84 9.36
CA GLN A 132 -4.62 14.24 10.52
C GLN A 132 -4.57 12.72 10.39
N PRO A 133 -3.51 12.07 10.89
CA PRO A 133 -3.46 10.61 10.90
C PRO A 133 -4.66 9.97 11.61
N ALA A 134 -5.20 10.63 12.64
CA ALA A 134 -6.37 10.15 13.34
C ALA A 134 -7.61 10.05 12.46
N ASP A 135 -7.64 10.78 11.34
CA ASP A 135 -8.74 10.72 10.37
C ASP A 135 -8.37 9.87 9.16
N ALA A 136 -7.15 10.00 8.66
CA ALA A 136 -6.72 9.33 7.44
C ALA A 136 -6.53 7.81 7.64
N LEU A 137 -5.93 7.39 8.74
CA LEU A 137 -5.66 5.97 8.95
C LEU A 137 -6.93 5.14 9.13
N PRO A 138 -7.93 5.59 9.93
CA PRO A 138 -9.21 4.85 9.95
C PRO A 138 -9.92 4.81 8.59
N GLN A 139 -9.76 5.85 7.77
CA GLN A 139 -10.33 5.85 6.42
C GLN A 139 -9.70 4.74 5.57
N ILE A 140 -8.39 4.57 5.65
CA ILE A 140 -7.69 3.50 4.95
C ILE A 140 -8.20 2.14 5.44
N GLU A 141 -8.36 1.99 6.75
CA GLU A 141 -8.85 0.75 7.34
C GLU A 141 -10.23 0.37 6.79
N ALA A 142 -11.14 1.33 6.72
CA ALA A 142 -12.47 1.10 6.19
C ALA A 142 -12.44 0.73 4.70
N GLN A 143 -11.59 1.40 3.93
CA GLN A 143 -11.43 1.11 2.50
C GLN A 143 -10.87 -0.30 2.28
N VAL A 144 -9.89 -0.70 3.08
CA VAL A 144 -9.30 -2.04 2.97
C VAL A 144 -10.36 -3.10 3.29
N LEU A 145 -11.13 -2.92 4.35
CA LEU A 145 -12.18 -3.87 4.71
C LEU A 145 -13.23 -3.98 3.62
N SER A 146 -13.62 -2.85 3.03
CA SER A 146 -14.58 -2.84 1.93
C SER A 146 -14.02 -3.58 0.71
N LEU A 147 -12.75 -3.42 0.42
CA LEU A 147 -12.09 -4.10 -0.69
C LEU A 147 -12.09 -5.62 -0.51
N MET A 148 -12.01 -6.08 0.73
CA MET A 148 -11.90 -7.51 1.04
C MET A 148 -13.25 -8.23 1.12
N GLU A 149 -14.35 -7.51 1.07
CA GLU A 149 -15.68 -8.11 1.10
C GLU A 149 -16.05 -8.87 -0.18
#